data_1e4b4c28091718f21f3939a78f1b2ba4
#
_entry.id   1e4b4c28091718f21f3939a78f1b2ba4
#
_cell.length_a   1.000
_cell.length_b   1.000
_cell.length_c   1.000
_cell.angle_alpha   90.00
_cell.angle_beta   90.00
_cell.angle_gamma   90.00
#
_symmetry.space_group_name_H-M   'P 1'
#
loop_
_entity.id
_entity.type
_entity.pdbx_description
1 polymer ?
#
loop_
_entity_poly.entity_id
_entity_poly.type
_entity_poly.pdbx_seq_one_letter_code
_entity_poly.pdbx_strand_id
1 'polypeptide(L)'
;GDMASDYYFPHAALKIQATEHFSVGLIYDQPFGADAEYSANSAFVENNNILPFQGGTSVTVDTQNLNLLFGYQPNENWNLYAGAVYQTVDGIVLLRGTTYSVFNGYDFRTGEDESVGWLAGVAYQIPEIALKASVTYRAEIEHKMNAYENFGSTTIPQHPLTPLISTITSTNSETKLTTPQSINIDFQTGIMANTVAFANVRWVDWSKFKVQPYQFGKLSQYLGQNNLVPNKPNGFNLIDYKEDQISATVGVGRKFNERWGGNVSVGWDSGAGNPVTTLGPTEGFWSVGTGVRFSPAENYFIGAGVKYFWLGDADAVTGAHSNAGKFTNNDAIAYGLNIGSLYTTNFTEPLSYQDSA
;
A
#
# COMPACT_ATOMS: atom_id res chain seq x y z
N GLY A 1 8.43 4.37 -20.41
CA GLY A 1 7.18 5.10 -20.46
C GLY A 1 6.58 5.19 -19.07
N ASP A 2 5.60 6.01 -18.89
CA ASP A 2 4.83 6.10 -17.66
C ASP A 2 4.04 4.79 -17.47
N MET A 3 4.20 4.15 -16.32
CA MET A 3 3.56 2.87 -16.03
C MET A 3 2.63 2.97 -14.81
N ALA A 4 2.73 4.04 -14.04
CA ALA A 4 1.85 4.28 -12.93
C ALA A 4 0.68 5.16 -13.40
N SER A 5 -0.53 4.68 -13.27
CA SER A 5 -1.71 5.51 -13.44
C SER A 5 -1.81 6.52 -12.31
N ASP A 6 -2.43 7.67 -12.59
CA ASP A 6 -2.77 8.62 -11.54
C ASP A 6 -3.81 8.02 -10.60
N TYR A 7 -3.55 8.02 -9.31
CA TYR A 7 -4.49 7.53 -8.31
C TYR A 7 -4.61 8.51 -7.14
N TYR A 8 -5.67 8.36 -6.37
CA TYR A 8 -5.90 9.18 -5.18
C TYR A 8 -6.35 8.32 -4.01
N PHE A 9 -5.91 8.70 -2.81
CA PHE A 9 -6.26 8.03 -1.57
C PHE A 9 -7.11 8.96 -0.69
N PRO A 10 -8.45 8.84 -0.71
CA PRO A 10 -9.28 9.56 0.24
C PRO A 10 -9.12 8.96 1.64
N HIS A 11 -9.07 9.83 2.63
CA HIS A 11 -9.12 9.44 4.03
C HIS A 11 -10.05 10.36 4.81
N ALA A 12 -10.62 9.85 5.87
CA ALA A 12 -11.45 10.61 6.79
C ALA A 12 -11.30 10.10 8.20
N ALA A 13 -11.32 10.99 9.16
CA ALA A 13 -11.26 10.61 10.56
C ALA A 13 -12.22 11.45 11.41
N LEU A 14 -12.88 10.79 12.35
CA LEU A 14 -13.72 11.41 13.37
C LEU A 14 -13.28 10.88 14.74
N LYS A 15 -13.03 11.78 15.68
CA LYS A 15 -12.82 11.40 17.07
C LYS A 15 -13.80 12.14 17.97
N ILE A 16 -14.37 11.41 18.91
CA ILE A 16 -15.29 11.92 19.91
C ILE A 16 -14.71 11.59 21.30
N GLN A 17 -14.48 12.62 22.11
CA GLN A 17 -14.15 12.44 23.52
C GLN A 17 -15.47 12.23 24.27
N ALA A 18 -15.76 10.99 24.63
CA ALA A 18 -17.04 10.63 25.28
C ALA A 18 -17.07 11.00 26.77
N THR A 19 -15.93 10.88 27.44
CA THR A 19 -15.72 11.29 28.84
C THR A 19 -14.29 11.81 29.00
N GLU A 20 -13.91 12.25 30.20
CA GLU A 20 -12.52 12.67 30.50
C GLU A 20 -11.49 11.57 30.22
N HIS A 21 -11.89 10.29 30.31
CA HIS A 21 -11.00 9.15 30.19
C HIS A 21 -11.26 8.29 28.94
N PHE A 22 -12.37 8.46 28.23
CA PHE A 22 -12.73 7.59 27.12
C PHE A 22 -13.01 8.37 25.84
N SER A 23 -12.47 7.88 24.75
CA SER A 23 -12.72 8.39 23.41
C SER A 23 -13.09 7.29 22.43
N VAL A 24 -13.82 7.67 21.37
CA VAL A 24 -14.16 6.80 20.25
C VAL A 24 -13.68 7.47 18.98
N GLY A 25 -13.02 6.70 18.13
CA GLY A 25 -12.53 7.13 16.82
C GLY A 25 -13.11 6.29 15.70
N LEU A 26 -13.41 6.92 14.58
CA LEU A 26 -13.76 6.27 13.34
C LEU A 26 -12.82 6.79 12.26
N ILE A 27 -12.11 5.88 11.57
CA ILE A 27 -11.15 6.26 10.54
C ILE A 27 -11.45 5.45 9.28
N TYR A 28 -11.56 6.13 8.15
CA TYR A 28 -11.58 5.54 6.82
C TYR A 28 -10.24 5.81 6.16
N ASP A 29 -9.58 4.77 5.66
CA ASP A 29 -8.32 4.85 4.90
C ASP A 29 -8.22 3.74 3.84
N GLN A 30 -7.31 3.92 2.88
CA GLN A 30 -6.97 2.95 1.84
C GLN A 30 -5.49 2.56 1.99
N PRO A 31 -5.18 1.57 2.85
CA PRO A 31 -3.80 1.32 3.30
C PRO A 31 -2.92 0.65 2.26
N PHE A 32 -3.51 -0.05 1.29
CA PHE A 32 -2.81 -0.76 0.23
C PHE A 32 -3.53 -0.53 -1.09
N GLY A 33 -2.77 -0.28 -2.14
CA GLY A 33 -3.28 -0.14 -3.48
C GLY A 33 -2.15 -0.34 -4.48
N ALA A 34 -2.51 -0.78 -5.67
CA ALA A 34 -1.62 -0.84 -6.80
C ALA A 34 -2.40 -0.49 -8.05
N ASP A 35 -1.85 0.36 -8.88
CA ASP A 35 -2.38 0.67 -10.19
C ASP A 35 -1.20 0.88 -11.14
N ALA A 36 -0.91 -0.14 -11.93
CA ALA A 36 0.16 -0.09 -12.92
C ALA A 36 -0.29 -0.72 -14.23
N GLU A 37 -0.01 -0.05 -15.33
CA GLU A 37 -0.28 -0.52 -16.68
C GLU A 37 0.92 -0.25 -17.58
N TYR A 38 1.42 -1.30 -18.21
CA TYR A 38 2.53 -1.19 -19.15
C TYR A 38 2.03 -0.73 -20.52
N SER A 39 2.63 0.35 -21.01
CA SER A 39 2.26 0.93 -22.29
C SER A 39 2.79 0.14 -23.48
N ALA A 40 2.18 0.36 -24.64
CA ALA A 40 2.45 -0.25 -25.94
C ALA A 40 3.92 -0.22 -26.44
N ASN A 41 4.82 0.42 -25.74
CA ASN A 41 6.24 0.51 -26.10
C ASN A 41 7.15 -0.44 -25.30
N SER A 42 6.58 -1.29 -24.46
CA SER A 42 7.32 -2.20 -23.58
C SER A 42 7.40 -3.60 -24.21
N ALA A 43 8.49 -3.91 -24.89
CA ALA A 43 8.65 -5.13 -25.69
C ALA A 43 8.50 -6.46 -24.92
N PHE A 44 8.59 -6.45 -23.58
CA PHE A 44 8.57 -7.67 -22.78
C PHE A 44 7.21 -7.91 -22.08
N VAL A 45 6.54 -6.86 -21.71
CA VAL A 45 5.29 -6.89 -20.91
C VAL A 45 4.11 -6.32 -21.69
N GLU A 46 4.20 -6.32 -23.00
CA GLU A 46 3.15 -5.93 -23.91
C GLU A 46 2.89 -7.05 -24.92
N ASN A 47 1.67 -7.08 -25.42
CA ASN A 47 1.29 -7.95 -26.50
C ASN A 47 1.67 -7.31 -27.84
N ASN A 48 2.67 -7.85 -28.51
CA ASN A 48 3.19 -7.37 -29.80
C ASN A 48 2.36 -7.84 -31.02
N ASN A 49 1.03 -7.87 -30.90
CA ASN A 49 0.08 -8.20 -32.00
C ASN A 49 0.18 -9.62 -32.58
N ILE A 50 0.97 -10.51 -32.01
CA ILE A 50 1.09 -11.90 -32.47
C ILE A 50 -0.06 -12.77 -31.94
N LEU A 51 -0.68 -12.36 -30.85
CA LEU A 51 -1.74 -13.09 -30.15
C LEU A 51 -3.00 -12.21 -30.00
N PRO A 52 -4.19 -12.80 -29.80
CA PRO A 52 -5.45 -12.06 -29.74
C PRO A 52 -5.66 -11.24 -28.43
N PHE A 53 -4.60 -11.05 -27.66
CA PHE A 53 -4.65 -10.28 -26.40
C PHE A 53 -4.29 -8.83 -26.66
N GLN A 54 -5.02 -7.90 -26.07
CA GLN A 54 -4.80 -6.47 -26.20
C GLN A 54 -4.19 -5.88 -24.93
N GLY A 55 -3.47 -4.78 -25.07
CA GLY A 55 -2.89 -4.02 -23.98
C GLY A 55 -1.59 -4.60 -23.43
N GLY A 56 -1.08 -3.98 -22.41
CA GLY A 56 0.08 -4.40 -21.64
C GLY A 56 -0.29 -5.20 -20.39
N THR A 57 0.72 -5.67 -19.69
CA THR A 57 0.53 -6.17 -18.32
C THR A 57 -0.03 -5.06 -17.45
N SER A 58 -1.03 -5.39 -16.67
CA SER A 58 -1.60 -4.45 -15.72
C SER A 58 -1.93 -5.13 -14.39
N VAL A 59 -1.92 -4.36 -13.34
CA VAL A 59 -2.36 -4.73 -12.01
C VAL A 59 -3.15 -3.58 -11.41
N THR A 60 -4.32 -3.90 -10.87
CA THR A 60 -5.10 -2.99 -10.04
C THR A 60 -5.48 -3.74 -8.78
N VAL A 61 -5.17 -3.15 -7.63
CA VAL A 61 -5.56 -3.66 -6.31
C VAL A 61 -6.13 -2.51 -5.52
N ASP A 62 -7.35 -2.68 -5.05
CA ASP A 62 -8.04 -1.73 -4.21
C ASP A 62 -8.29 -2.30 -2.82
N THR A 63 -7.98 -1.52 -1.79
CA THR A 63 -8.31 -1.84 -0.41
C THR A 63 -9.01 -0.67 0.25
N GLN A 64 -9.97 -0.97 1.10
CA GLN A 64 -10.64 0.04 1.90
C GLN A 64 -10.73 -0.44 3.35
N ASN A 65 -10.40 0.45 4.27
CA ASN A 65 -10.51 0.17 5.70
C ASN A 65 -11.50 1.11 6.36
N LEU A 66 -12.30 0.54 7.24
CA LEU A 66 -13.06 1.28 8.24
C LEU A 66 -12.60 0.81 9.62
N ASN A 67 -11.97 1.72 10.36
CA ASN A 67 -11.40 1.42 11.67
C ASN A 67 -12.27 2.03 12.77
N LEU A 68 -12.75 1.21 13.70
CA LEU A 68 -13.45 1.67 14.91
C LEU A 68 -12.54 1.53 16.12
N LEU A 69 -12.16 2.64 16.72
CA LEU A 69 -11.18 2.73 17.80
C LEU A 69 -11.82 3.14 19.12
N PHE A 70 -11.36 2.55 20.20
CA PHE A 70 -11.66 2.95 21.56
C PHE A 70 -10.37 3.37 22.24
N GLY A 71 -10.36 4.57 22.81
CA GLY A 71 -9.22 5.13 23.52
C GLY A 71 -9.52 5.27 25.01
N TYR A 72 -8.53 4.95 25.83
CA TYR A 72 -8.55 5.14 27.28
C TYR A 72 -7.40 6.05 27.69
N GLN A 73 -7.72 7.18 28.31
CA GLN A 73 -6.78 8.16 28.84
C GLN A 73 -6.80 8.10 30.37
N PRO A 74 -5.88 7.34 31.03
CA PRO A 74 -5.80 7.30 32.48
C PRO A 74 -5.41 8.65 33.10
N ASN A 75 -4.73 9.49 32.35
CA ASN A 75 -4.33 10.86 32.69
C ASN A 75 -4.05 11.67 31.42
N GLU A 76 -3.63 12.91 31.54
CA GLU A 76 -3.35 13.84 30.44
C GLU A 76 -2.19 13.40 29.51
N ASN A 77 -1.30 12.54 30.00
CA ASN A 77 -0.11 12.14 29.28
C ASN A 77 -0.29 10.85 28.47
N TRP A 78 -1.11 9.91 28.93
CA TRP A 78 -1.23 8.59 28.32
C TRP A 78 -2.55 8.39 27.58
N ASN A 79 -2.48 7.76 26.41
CA ASN A 79 -3.63 7.25 25.69
C ASN A 79 -3.35 5.83 25.21
N LEU A 80 -4.14 4.88 25.67
CA LEU A 80 -4.13 3.49 25.24
C LEU A 80 -5.32 3.31 24.31
N TYR A 81 -5.12 2.75 23.14
CA TYR A 81 -6.21 2.57 22.19
C TYR A 81 -6.15 1.22 21.48
N ALA A 82 -7.30 0.70 21.15
CA ALA A 82 -7.45 -0.52 20.37
C ALA A 82 -8.78 -0.48 19.60
N GLY A 83 -8.88 -1.29 18.55
CA GLY A 83 -10.12 -1.34 17.81
C GLY A 83 -10.14 -2.40 16.72
N ALA A 84 -11.32 -2.50 16.09
CA ALA A 84 -11.56 -3.38 14.96
C ALA A 84 -11.28 -2.66 13.64
N VAL A 85 -10.76 -3.40 12.69
CA VAL A 85 -10.51 -2.97 11.31
C VAL A 85 -11.39 -3.81 10.40
N TYR A 86 -12.39 -3.22 9.78
CA TYR A 86 -13.12 -3.83 8.69
C TYR A 86 -12.40 -3.47 7.39
N GLN A 87 -11.99 -4.48 6.61
CA GLN A 87 -11.22 -4.28 5.38
C GLN A 87 -11.91 -4.97 4.23
N THR A 88 -12.02 -4.27 3.08
CA THR A 88 -12.36 -4.87 1.80
C THR A 88 -11.15 -4.88 0.88
N VAL A 89 -11.07 -5.91 0.04
CA VAL A 89 -10.00 -6.08 -0.96
C VAL A 89 -10.58 -6.64 -2.24
N ASP A 90 -10.22 -6.06 -3.37
CA ASP A 90 -10.39 -6.66 -4.69
C ASP A 90 -9.17 -6.41 -5.58
N GLY A 91 -9.07 -7.14 -6.70
CA GLY A 91 -7.92 -7.00 -7.56
C GLY A 91 -8.06 -7.63 -8.94
N ILE A 92 -7.35 -7.05 -9.88
CA ILE A 92 -7.25 -7.52 -11.26
C ILE A 92 -5.77 -7.57 -11.64
N VAL A 93 -5.35 -8.70 -12.23
CA VAL A 93 -4.01 -8.85 -12.82
C VAL A 93 -4.14 -9.41 -14.22
N LEU A 94 -3.56 -8.72 -15.19
CA LEU A 94 -3.49 -9.13 -16.57
C LEU A 94 -2.02 -9.30 -16.95
N LEU A 95 -1.60 -10.52 -17.31
CA LEU A 95 -0.24 -10.78 -17.75
C LEU A 95 -0.19 -10.77 -19.29
N ARG A 96 0.59 -9.88 -19.84
CA ARG A 96 0.77 -9.69 -21.28
C ARG A 96 2.25 -9.66 -21.65
N GLY A 97 2.56 -10.16 -22.81
CA GLY A 97 3.91 -10.10 -23.35
C GLY A 97 4.74 -11.38 -23.19
N THR A 98 5.83 -11.41 -23.92
CA THR A 98 6.70 -12.59 -24.08
C THR A 98 7.42 -13.00 -22.80
N THR A 99 7.64 -12.07 -21.88
CA THR A 99 8.31 -12.36 -20.62
C THR A 99 7.56 -13.38 -19.76
N TYR A 100 6.24 -13.48 -19.93
CA TYR A 100 5.39 -14.40 -19.16
C TYR A 100 5.27 -15.79 -19.80
N SER A 101 5.84 -16.01 -21.00
CA SER A 101 5.84 -17.31 -21.69
C SER A 101 4.42 -17.89 -21.76
N VAL A 102 4.20 -19.06 -21.14
CA VAL A 102 2.90 -19.76 -21.14
C VAL A 102 1.79 -19.02 -20.36
N PHE A 103 2.15 -18.07 -19.52
CA PHE A 103 1.19 -17.20 -18.81
C PHE A 103 0.85 -15.92 -19.60
N ASN A 104 1.40 -15.73 -20.81
CA ASN A 104 0.97 -14.63 -21.64
C ASN A 104 -0.53 -14.77 -21.98
N GLY A 105 -1.31 -13.74 -21.69
CA GLY A 105 -2.77 -13.76 -21.81
C GLY A 105 -3.48 -14.31 -20.57
N TYR A 106 -2.78 -14.48 -19.45
CA TYR A 106 -3.40 -14.85 -18.20
C TYR A 106 -4.17 -13.66 -17.60
N ASP A 107 -5.41 -13.91 -17.23
CA ASP A 107 -6.29 -12.99 -16.52
C ASP A 107 -6.63 -13.56 -15.15
N PHE A 108 -6.43 -12.76 -14.13
CA PHE A 108 -6.87 -13.01 -12.77
C PHE A 108 -7.76 -11.86 -12.31
N ARG A 109 -8.92 -12.19 -11.78
CA ARG A 109 -9.88 -11.21 -11.26
C ARG A 109 -10.50 -11.76 -9.99
N THR A 110 -10.57 -10.93 -8.96
CA THR A 110 -11.29 -11.27 -7.73
C THR A 110 -12.59 -10.50 -7.66
N GLY A 111 -13.59 -11.06 -6.99
CA GLY A 111 -14.65 -10.25 -6.40
C GLY A 111 -14.14 -9.57 -5.14
N GLU A 112 -14.81 -8.51 -4.71
CA GLU A 112 -14.55 -7.89 -3.42
C GLU A 112 -14.76 -8.91 -2.30
N ASP A 113 -13.79 -9.00 -1.38
CA ASP A 113 -13.84 -9.82 -0.18
C ASP A 113 -13.73 -8.93 1.06
N GLU A 114 -14.46 -9.30 2.07
CA GLU A 114 -14.58 -8.58 3.32
C GLU A 114 -13.96 -9.39 4.46
N SER A 115 -13.13 -8.74 5.28
CA SER A 115 -12.52 -9.39 6.43
C SER A 115 -12.33 -8.41 7.59
N VAL A 116 -12.12 -8.94 8.79
CA VAL A 116 -11.95 -8.15 9.99
C VAL A 116 -10.62 -8.45 10.66
N GLY A 117 -9.88 -7.40 10.95
CA GLY A 117 -8.68 -7.42 11.75
C GLY A 117 -8.79 -6.53 12.98
N TRP A 118 -7.66 -6.22 13.58
CA TRP A 118 -7.58 -5.36 14.74
C TRP A 118 -6.31 -4.52 14.73
N LEU A 119 -6.35 -3.45 15.49
CA LEU A 119 -5.16 -2.64 15.78
C LEU A 119 -5.15 -2.25 17.25
N ALA A 120 -3.97 -2.01 17.78
CA ALA A 120 -3.79 -1.47 19.12
C ALA A 120 -2.56 -0.57 19.18
N GLY A 121 -2.58 0.38 20.08
CA GLY A 121 -1.46 1.28 20.25
C GLY A 121 -1.47 2.01 21.58
N VAL A 122 -0.38 2.73 21.79
CA VAL A 122 -0.17 3.59 22.95
C VAL A 122 0.40 4.91 22.48
N ALA A 123 -0.09 5.99 23.05
CA ALA A 123 0.47 7.33 22.85
C ALA A 123 0.80 7.96 24.19
N TYR A 124 1.90 8.71 24.18
CA TYR A 124 2.36 9.52 25.29
C TYR A 124 2.55 10.96 24.84
N GLN A 125 2.13 11.91 25.66
CA GLN A 125 2.29 13.33 25.36
C GLN A 125 2.71 14.15 26.58
N ILE A 126 3.43 15.22 26.31
CA ILE A 126 3.72 16.31 27.25
C ILE A 126 3.35 17.61 26.53
N PRO A 127 2.16 18.18 26.78
CA PRO A 127 1.66 19.34 26.04
C PRO A 127 2.57 20.58 26.14
N GLU A 128 3.19 20.81 27.29
CA GLU A 128 4.02 21.99 27.57
C GLU A 128 5.21 22.13 26.63
N ILE A 129 5.73 21.03 26.12
CA ILE A 129 6.84 20.99 25.17
C ILE A 129 6.44 20.47 23.79
N ALA A 130 5.12 20.37 23.54
CA ALA A 130 4.55 19.80 22.32
C ALA A 130 5.08 18.40 21.98
N LEU A 131 5.47 17.61 22.99
CA LEU A 131 5.93 16.25 22.80
C LEU A 131 4.73 15.33 22.64
N LYS A 132 4.78 14.52 21.57
CA LYS A 132 3.89 13.39 21.33
C LYS A 132 4.71 12.24 20.79
N ALA A 133 4.47 11.05 21.32
CA ALA A 133 5.06 9.81 20.82
C ALA A 133 3.97 8.74 20.80
N SER A 134 3.89 7.96 19.73
CA SER A 134 2.96 6.85 19.65
C SER A 134 3.57 5.64 18.97
N VAL A 135 3.06 4.47 19.33
CA VAL A 135 3.34 3.20 18.67
C VAL A 135 2.00 2.56 18.38
N THR A 136 1.76 2.23 17.11
CA THR A 136 0.54 1.54 16.67
C THR A 136 0.94 0.26 15.95
N TYR A 137 0.38 -0.86 16.39
CA TYR A 137 0.45 -2.15 15.71
C TYR A 137 -0.87 -2.41 14.99
N ARG A 138 -0.79 -2.84 13.73
CA ARG A 138 -1.92 -3.37 12.94
C ARG A 138 -1.66 -4.84 12.67
N ALA A 139 -2.65 -5.68 12.95
CA ALA A 139 -2.58 -7.11 12.66
C ALA A 139 -2.73 -7.38 11.17
N GLU A 140 -2.15 -8.49 10.72
CA GLU A 140 -2.43 -9.04 9.39
C GLU A 140 -3.91 -9.42 9.26
N ILE A 141 -4.46 -9.35 8.04
CA ILE A 141 -5.85 -9.71 7.76
C ILE A 141 -5.88 -10.71 6.61
N GLU A 142 -6.40 -11.91 6.86
CA GLU A 142 -6.59 -12.95 5.83
C GLU A 142 -7.89 -12.71 5.08
N HIS A 143 -7.81 -12.73 3.76
CA HIS A 143 -8.93 -12.71 2.81
C HIS A 143 -9.00 -14.02 2.04
N LYS A 144 -10.21 -14.48 1.76
CA LYS A 144 -10.51 -15.69 0.97
C LYS A 144 -11.39 -15.34 -0.20
N MET A 145 -10.75 -14.88 -1.24
CA MET A 145 -11.42 -14.32 -2.40
C MET A 145 -11.85 -15.41 -3.39
N ASN A 146 -13.07 -15.30 -3.90
CA ASN A 146 -13.44 -16.04 -5.10
C ASN A 146 -12.75 -15.40 -6.30
N ALA A 147 -11.90 -16.17 -6.98
CA ALA A 147 -11.12 -15.69 -8.09
C ALA A 147 -11.55 -16.36 -9.41
N TYR A 148 -11.65 -15.56 -10.44
CA TYR A 148 -11.74 -16.02 -11.82
C TYR A 148 -10.35 -15.98 -12.43
N GLU A 149 -9.94 -17.11 -13.03
CA GLU A 149 -8.66 -17.23 -13.71
C GLU A 149 -8.90 -17.72 -15.14
N ASN A 150 -8.30 -17.05 -16.11
CA ASN A 150 -8.33 -17.45 -17.52
C ASN A 150 -6.93 -17.49 -18.09
N PHE A 151 -6.60 -18.57 -18.81
CA PHE A 151 -5.31 -18.70 -19.50
C PHE A 151 -5.52 -18.49 -21.00
N GLY A 152 -5.12 -17.32 -21.49
CA GLY A 152 -5.26 -16.98 -22.88
C GLY A 152 -4.51 -17.91 -23.85
N SER A 153 -3.45 -18.57 -23.38
CA SER A 153 -2.71 -19.58 -24.15
C SER A 153 -3.58 -20.75 -24.60
N THR A 154 -4.73 -21.01 -23.94
CA THR A 154 -5.69 -22.01 -24.44
C THR A 154 -6.30 -21.69 -25.77
N THR A 155 -6.26 -20.43 -26.18
CA THR A 155 -6.79 -19.96 -27.47
C THR A 155 -5.78 -20.11 -28.61
N ILE A 156 -4.52 -20.49 -28.31
CA ILE A 156 -3.47 -20.68 -29.30
C ILE A 156 -3.57 -22.11 -29.85
N PRO A 157 -3.87 -22.28 -31.14
CA PRO A 157 -3.88 -23.62 -31.76
C PRO A 157 -2.50 -24.28 -31.62
N GLN A 158 -2.50 -25.56 -31.22
CA GLN A 158 -1.30 -26.41 -31.12
C GLN A 158 -0.21 -25.97 -30.13
N HIS A 159 -0.56 -25.17 -29.12
CA HIS A 159 0.39 -24.90 -28.05
C HIS A 159 0.70 -26.20 -27.30
N PRO A 160 1.99 -26.54 -27.01
CA PRO A 160 2.39 -27.80 -26.41
C PRO A 160 1.72 -28.10 -25.05
N LEU A 161 1.37 -27.07 -24.30
CA LEU A 161 0.71 -27.19 -23.01
C LEU A 161 -0.83 -27.11 -23.10
N THR A 162 -1.43 -26.96 -24.29
CA THR A 162 -2.89 -26.88 -24.45
C THR A 162 -3.62 -28.07 -23.81
N PRO A 163 -3.18 -29.32 -23.91
CA PRO A 163 -3.85 -30.45 -23.25
C PRO A 163 -3.86 -30.31 -21.72
N LEU A 164 -2.79 -29.78 -21.13
CA LEU A 164 -2.72 -29.53 -19.70
C LEU A 164 -3.56 -28.32 -19.33
N ILE A 165 -3.37 -27.19 -20.02
CA ILE A 165 -4.08 -25.95 -19.73
C ILE A 165 -5.58 -26.13 -19.92
N SER A 166 -6.04 -26.98 -20.84
CA SER A 166 -7.46 -27.29 -21.01
C SER A 166 -8.06 -28.07 -19.83
N THR A 167 -7.22 -28.75 -19.04
CA THR A 167 -7.66 -29.36 -17.77
C THR A 167 -7.66 -28.40 -16.60
N ILE A 168 -6.92 -27.29 -16.73
CA ILE A 168 -6.88 -26.16 -15.79
C ILE A 168 -7.82 -25.09 -16.36
N THR A 169 -9.08 -25.38 -16.43
CA THR A 169 -10.06 -24.46 -17.04
C THR A 169 -10.31 -23.26 -16.13
N SER A 170 -10.76 -22.17 -16.76
CA SER A 170 -11.23 -20.94 -16.10
C SER A 170 -12.43 -21.27 -15.18
N THR A 171 -12.16 -21.67 -13.96
CA THR A 171 -13.15 -21.92 -12.93
C THR A 171 -12.94 -20.92 -11.80
N ASN A 172 -14.03 -20.48 -11.20
CA ASN A 172 -13.93 -19.75 -9.94
C ASN A 172 -13.29 -20.66 -8.90
N SER A 173 -12.24 -20.17 -8.27
CA SER A 173 -11.51 -20.88 -7.23
C SER A 173 -11.18 -19.92 -6.09
N GLU A 174 -11.10 -20.47 -4.88
CA GLU A 174 -10.69 -19.69 -3.71
C GLU A 174 -9.20 -19.40 -3.79
N THR A 175 -8.87 -18.11 -3.68
CA THR A 175 -7.49 -17.63 -3.55
C THR A 175 -7.34 -16.90 -2.22
N LYS A 176 -6.30 -17.25 -1.48
CA LYS A 176 -5.97 -16.58 -0.22
C LYS A 176 -5.01 -15.44 -0.46
N LEU A 177 -5.31 -14.32 0.19
CA LEU A 177 -4.44 -13.15 0.29
C LEU A 177 -4.42 -12.70 1.74
N THR A 178 -3.25 -12.37 2.26
CA THR A 178 -3.12 -11.80 3.61
C THR A 178 -2.49 -10.43 3.49
N THR A 179 -3.22 -9.39 3.88
CA THR A 179 -2.64 -8.05 3.98
C THR A 179 -1.68 -8.01 5.18
N PRO A 180 -0.48 -7.42 5.03
CA PRO A 180 0.59 -7.58 6.01
C PRO A 180 0.32 -6.82 7.31
N GLN A 181 0.83 -7.34 8.40
CA GLN A 181 0.94 -6.61 9.65
C GLN A 181 1.92 -5.45 9.55
N SER A 182 1.74 -4.45 10.40
CA SER A 182 2.61 -3.28 10.42
C SER A 182 2.76 -2.65 11.80
N ILE A 183 3.86 -1.93 11.99
CA ILE A 183 4.11 -1.09 13.15
C ILE A 183 4.40 0.33 12.67
N ASN A 184 3.67 1.30 13.22
CA ASN A 184 3.94 2.71 13.03
C ASN A 184 4.46 3.31 14.34
N ILE A 185 5.50 4.11 14.25
CA ILE A 185 6.04 4.91 15.36
C ILE A 185 6.02 6.37 14.93
N ASP A 186 5.30 7.17 15.69
CA ASP A 186 5.21 8.61 15.46
C ASP A 186 5.84 9.36 16.62
N PHE A 187 6.57 10.41 16.30
CA PHE A 187 7.24 11.26 17.28
C PHE A 187 7.16 12.73 16.86
N GLN A 188 6.87 13.59 17.82
CA GLN A 188 6.91 15.04 17.65
C GLN A 188 7.41 15.69 18.93
N THR A 189 8.17 16.76 18.82
CA THR A 189 8.55 17.60 19.97
C THR A 189 8.77 19.06 19.57
N GLY A 190 8.49 19.96 20.47
CA GLY A 190 8.87 21.38 20.32
C GLY A 190 10.38 21.54 20.38
N ILE A 191 10.97 22.26 19.44
CA ILE A 191 12.42 22.55 19.40
C ILE A 191 12.73 24.01 19.62
N MET A 192 11.77 24.88 19.36
CA MET A 192 11.80 26.31 19.70
C MET A 192 10.38 26.87 19.65
N ALA A 193 10.22 28.14 20.01
CA ALA A 193 8.91 28.82 19.96
C ALA A 193 8.26 28.65 18.57
N ASN A 194 7.00 28.21 18.57
CA ASN A 194 6.20 27.99 17.36
C ASN A 194 6.79 27.00 16.36
N THR A 195 7.69 26.11 16.80
CA THR A 195 8.39 25.19 15.89
C THR A 195 8.49 23.81 16.52
N VAL A 196 8.11 22.79 15.77
CA VAL A 196 8.17 21.38 16.16
C VAL A 196 9.03 20.61 15.17
N ALA A 197 9.79 19.64 15.67
CA ALA A 197 10.37 18.57 14.86
C ALA A 197 9.45 17.35 14.96
N PHE A 198 9.34 16.62 13.88
CA PHE A 198 8.57 15.38 13.84
C PHE A 198 9.31 14.28 13.08
N ALA A 199 8.99 13.05 13.43
CA ALA A 199 9.49 11.85 12.77
C ALA A 199 8.39 10.79 12.75
N ASN A 200 8.35 10.02 11.67
CA ASN A 200 7.53 8.83 11.53
C ASN A 200 8.41 7.70 11.03
N VAL A 201 8.22 6.50 11.57
CA VAL A 201 8.84 5.27 11.08
C VAL A 201 7.75 4.21 10.95
N ARG A 202 7.69 3.56 9.81
CA ARG A 202 6.76 2.45 9.57
C ARG A 202 7.53 1.21 9.14
N TRP A 203 7.20 0.08 9.73
CA TRP A 203 7.60 -1.26 9.30
C TRP A 203 6.38 -2.02 8.81
N VAL A 204 6.52 -2.75 7.70
CA VAL A 204 5.48 -3.61 7.11
C VAL A 204 6.09 -4.97 6.78
N ASP A 205 5.46 -6.04 7.22
CA ASP A 205 5.87 -7.45 7.03
C ASP A 205 5.57 -7.94 5.59
N TRP A 206 6.19 -7.28 4.60
CA TRP A 206 6.00 -7.63 3.19
C TRP A 206 6.66 -8.94 2.80
N SER A 207 7.70 -9.40 3.52
CA SER A 207 8.40 -10.65 3.23
C SER A 207 7.51 -11.90 3.32
N LYS A 208 6.38 -11.80 4.03
CA LYS A 208 5.38 -12.86 4.13
C LYS A 208 4.26 -12.74 3.09
N PHE A 209 4.15 -11.59 2.42
CA PHE A 209 3.11 -11.37 1.43
C PHE A 209 3.37 -12.19 0.18
N LYS A 210 2.37 -12.96 -0.21
CA LYS A 210 2.38 -13.76 -1.44
C LYS A 210 0.97 -13.97 -1.95
N VAL A 211 0.83 -13.97 -3.27
CA VAL A 211 -0.41 -14.31 -3.96
C VAL A 211 -0.13 -15.45 -4.92
N GLN A 212 -0.77 -16.60 -4.67
CA GLN A 212 -0.72 -17.76 -5.58
C GLN A 212 -2.15 -18.18 -5.89
N PRO A 213 -2.74 -17.66 -6.98
CA PRO A 213 -4.05 -18.09 -7.45
C PRO A 213 -4.08 -19.58 -7.71
N TYR A 214 -5.21 -20.21 -7.49
CA TYR A 214 -5.30 -21.68 -7.47
C TYR A 214 -4.87 -22.34 -8.77
N GLN A 215 -5.39 -21.88 -9.92
CA GLN A 215 -5.05 -22.46 -11.21
C GLN A 215 -3.63 -22.07 -11.66
N PHE A 216 -3.23 -20.81 -11.41
CA PHE A 216 -1.85 -20.35 -11.61
C PHE A 216 -0.87 -21.24 -10.84
N GLY A 217 -1.16 -21.52 -9.57
CA GLY A 217 -0.36 -22.38 -8.72
C GLY A 217 -0.21 -23.80 -9.29
N LYS A 218 -1.29 -24.41 -9.79
CA LYS A 218 -1.24 -25.74 -10.43
C LYS A 218 -0.36 -25.76 -11.67
N LEU A 219 -0.49 -24.78 -12.54
CA LEU A 219 0.35 -24.69 -13.74
C LEU A 219 1.82 -24.42 -13.36
N SER A 220 2.08 -23.52 -12.44
CA SER A 220 3.44 -23.23 -11.97
C SER A 220 4.12 -24.45 -11.34
N GLN A 221 3.37 -25.23 -10.56
CA GLN A 221 3.85 -26.48 -9.96
C GLN A 221 4.16 -27.54 -11.03
N TYR A 222 3.31 -27.71 -12.04
CA TYR A 222 3.58 -28.60 -13.16
C TYR A 222 4.87 -28.23 -13.90
N LEU A 223 5.05 -26.93 -14.18
CA LEU A 223 6.26 -26.44 -14.86
C LEU A 223 7.53 -26.71 -14.03
N GLY A 224 7.46 -26.51 -12.74
CA GLY A 224 8.58 -26.76 -11.83
C GLY A 224 8.90 -28.25 -11.70
N GLN A 225 7.90 -29.11 -11.53
CA GLN A 225 8.06 -30.57 -11.40
C GLN A 225 8.64 -31.22 -12.67
N ASN A 226 8.30 -30.67 -13.83
CA ASN A 226 8.84 -31.13 -15.12
C ASN A 226 10.15 -30.40 -15.53
N ASN A 227 10.74 -29.64 -14.60
CA ASN A 227 11.97 -28.89 -14.79
C ASN A 227 11.95 -27.91 -15.98
N LEU A 228 10.75 -27.45 -16.35
CA LEU A 228 10.55 -26.38 -17.37
C LEU A 228 10.83 -25.01 -16.78
N VAL A 229 10.69 -24.85 -15.47
CA VAL A 229 11.20 -23.72 -14.68
C VAL A 229 12.14 -24.28 -13.61
N PRO A 230 13.46 -24.09 -13.76
CA PRO A 230 14.46 -24.66 -12.85
C PRO A 230 14.31 -24.16 -11.41
N ASN A 231 14.64 -25.03 -10.44
CA ASN A 231 14.65 -24.70 -9.00
C ASN A 231 13.29 -24.29 -8.40
N LYS A 232 12.19 -24.66 -9.05
CA LYS A 232 10.83 -24.37 -8.61
C LYS A 232 9.94 -25.62 -8.51
N PRO A 233 10.36 -26.70 -7.83
CA PRO A 233 9.61 -27.97 -7.81
C PRO A 233 8.21 -27.87 -7.17
N ASN A 234 8.00 -26.85 -6.34
CA ASN A 234 6.71 -26.57 -5.68
C ASN A 234 5.90 -25.46 -6.37
N GLY A 235 6.33 -25.05 -7.59
CA GLY A 235 5.74 -23.92 -8.29
C GLY A 235 6.29 -22.58 -7.81
N PHE A 236 5.60 -21.51 -8.17
CA PHE A 236 5.95 -20.13 -7.82
C PHE A 236 4.69 -19.28 -7.69
N ASN A 237 4.82 -18.13 -7.03
CA ASN A 237 3.73 -17.20 -6.80
C ASN A 237 3.55 -16.26 -7.99
N LEU A 238 2.35 -15.72 -8.13
CA LEU A 238 2.07 -14.62 -9.06
C LEU A 238 2.76 -13.34 -8.59
N ILE A 239 2.65 -13.07 -7.28
CA ILE A 239 3.32 -11.96 -6.60
C ILE A 239 3.93 -12.51 -5.31
N ASP A 240 5.17 -12.14 -5.03
CA ASP A 240 5.81 -12.26 -3.73
C ASP A 240 6.84 -11.14 -3.53
N TYR A 241 7.05 -10.77 -2.28
CA TYR A 241 8.10 -9.83 -1.90
C TYR A 241 9.18 -10.56 -1.11
N LYS A 242 10.41 -10.03 -1.13
CA LYS A 242 11.57 -10.71 -0.53
C LYS A 242 11.90 -10.21 0.84
N GLU A 243 11.65 -8.95 1.09
CA GLU A 243 12.08 -8.24 2.29
C GLU A 243 10.91 -7.48 2.90
N ASP A 244 11.02 -7.20 4.20
CA ASP A 244 10.14 -6.29 4.87
C ASP A 244 10.46 -4.86 4.46
N GLN A 245 9.45 -4.02 4.44
CA GLN A 245 9.60 -2.62 4.10
C GLN A 245 9.71 -1.77 5.35
N ILE A 246 10.67 -0.86 5.35
CA ILE A 246 10.81 0.18 6.36
C ILE A 246 10.77 1.54 5.66
N SER A 247 9.89 2.42 6.10
CA SER A 247 9.88 3.81 5.67
C SER A 247 10.08 4.75 6.85
N ALA A 248 10.69 5.89 6.60
CA ALA A 248 10.92 6.91 7.59
C ALA A 248 10.73 8.30 6.99
N THR A 249 10.12 9.19 7.74
CA THR A 249 9.99 10.62 7.39
C THR A 249 10.41 11.44 8.59
N VAL A 250 11.20 12.48 8.35
CA VAL A 250 11.56 13.49 9.35
C VAL A 250 11.28 14.86 8.81
N GLY A 251 10.89 15.78 9.68
CA GLY A 251 10.58 17.13 9.22
C GLY A 251 10.49 18.14 10.35
N VAL A 252 10.25 19.36 9.95
CA VAL A 252 10.06 20.52 10.84
C VAL A 252 8.81 21.28 10.40
N GLY A 253 7.94 21.54 11.36
CA GLY A 253 6.77 22.38 11.20
C GLY A 253 6.89 23.68 11.99
N ARG A 254 6.41 24.78 11.43
CA ARG A 254 6.43 26.09 12.08
C ARG A 254 5.10 26.82 11.91
N LYS A 255 4.62 27.37 13.01
CA LYS A 255 3.53 28.34 13.04
C LYS A 255 4.12 29.73 12.76
N PHE A 256 3.76 30.34 11.63
CA PHE A 256 4.26 31.66 11.24
C PHE A 256 3.50 32.80 11.94
N ASN A 257 2.19 32.61 12.10
CA ASN A 257 1.29 33.49 12.83
C ASN A 257 0.02 32.71 13.25
N GLU A 258 -0.98 33.41 13.81
CA GLU A 258 -2.22 32.74 14.29
C GLU A 258 -2.99 31.95 13.23
N ARG A 259 -2.82 32.30 11.96
CA ARG A 259 -3.57 31.73 10.85
C ARG A 259 -2.73 30.84 9.94
N TRP A 260 -1.42 31.02 9.89
CA TRP A 260 -0.55 30.35 8.92
C TRP A 260 0.52 29.53 9.59
N GLY A 261 0.68 28.33 9.10
CA GLY A 261 1.81 27.44 9.41
C GLY A 261 2.30 26.74 8.15
N GLY A 262 3.45 26.11 8.24
CA GLY A 262 4.02 25.33 7.17
C GLY A 262 4.99 24.30 7.69
N ASN A 263 5.33 23.32 6.85
CA ASN A 263 6.30 22.31 7.15
C ASN A 263 7.18 21.98 5.95
N VAL A 264 8.31 21.38 6.25
CA VAL A 264 9.18 20.72 5.28
C VAL A 264 9.59 19.36 5.84
N SER A 265 9.71 18.36 4.96
CA SER A 265 10.07 17.02 5.36
C SER A 265 10.95 16.32 4.33
N VAL A 266 11.70 15.34 4.80
CA VAL A 266 12.46 14.40 3.98
C VAL A 266 11.98 13.00 4.35
N GLY A 267 11.75 12.17 3.35
CA GLY A 267 11.34 10.78 3.53
C GLY A 267 12.28 9.81 2.83
N TRP A 268 12.32 8.60 3.36
CA TRP A 268 13.05 7.48 2.81
C TRP A 268 12.22 6.20 2.96
N ASP A 269 12.36 5.29 2.01
CA ASP A 269 11.72 4.00 2.00
C ASP A 269 12.69 2.94 1.47
N SER A 270 12.76 1.80 2.12
CA SER A 270 13.69 0.72 1.76
C SER A 270 13.28 -0.05 0.51
N GLY A 271 11.98 0.00 0.13
CA GLY A 271 11.41 -1.00 -0.75
C GLY A 271 11.22 -2.35 -0.06
N ALA A 272 10.71 -3.33 -0.79
CA ALA A 272 10.44 -4.69 -0.33
C ALA A 272 11.36 -5.75 -0.98
N GLY A 273 12.55 -5.33 -1.43
CA GLY A 273 13.65 -6.16 -1.95
C GLY A 273 13.77 -6.18 -3.47
N ASN A 274 15.01 -6.09 -3.94
CA ASN A 274 15.38 -6.14 -5.37
C ASN A 274 15.93 -7.54 -5.71
N PRO A 275 15.55 -8.18 -6.83
CA PRO A 275 14.65 -7.70 -7.89
C PRO A 275 13.19 -7.64 -7.45
N VAL A 276 12.47 -6.69 -8.06
CA VAL A 276 11.05 -6.44 -7.81
C VAL A 276 10.16 -7.25 -8.75
N THR A 277 8.92 -7.46 -8.38
CA THR A 277 7.93 -8.02 -9.31
C THR A 277 7.54 -6.99 -10.38
N THR A 278 7.27 -7.45 -11.60
CA THR A 278 6.69 -6.60 -12.65
C THR A 278 5.34 -5.99 -12.25
N LEU A 279 4.67 -6.54 -11.25
CA LEU A 279 3.37 -6.07 -10.73
C LEU A 279 3.51 -5.06 -9.59
N GLY A 280 4.73 -4.74 -9.17
CA GLY A 280 5.04 -3.71 -8.16
C GLY A 280 6.41 -3.10 -8.48
N PRO A 281 6.51 -2.25 -9.51
CA PRO A 281 7.76 -1.89 -10.18
C PRO A 281 8.58 -0.81 -9.46
N THR A 282 8.63 -0.84 -8.14
CA THR A 282 9.38 0.16 -7.35
C THR A 282 10.23 -0.50 -6.27
N GLU A 283 11.42 0.06 -6.05
CA GLU A 283 12.34 -0.33 -4.99
C GLU A 283 12.65 0.88 -4.11
N GLY A 284 11.76 1.15 -3.17
CA GLY A 284 11.89 2.27 -2.26
C GLY A 284 11.98 3.63 -2.93
N PHE A 285 12.26 4.65 -2.13
CA PHE A 285 12.41 6.02 -2.61
C PHE A 285 13.11 6.94 -1.61
N TRP A 286 13.57 8.08 -2.11
CA TRP A 286 13.79 9.30 -1.33
C TRP A 286 12.73 10.33 -1.68
N SER A 287 12.36 11.18 -0.75
CA SER A 287 11.38 12.22 -1.02
C SER A 287 11.66 13.51 -0.26
N VAL A 288 11.17 14.60 -0.82
CA VAL A 288 11.10 15.92 -0.16
C VAL A 288 9.68 16.42 -0.25
N GLY A 289 9.13 16.87 0.86
CA GLY A 289 7.78 17.40 0.95
C GLY A 289 7.73 18.77 1.60
N THR A 290 6.74 19.55 1.22
CA THR A 290 6.37 20.78 1.91
C THR A 290 4.87 20.94 1.96
N GLY A 291 4.39 21.55 3.02
CA GLY A 291 2.97 21.81 3.21
C GLY A 291 2.72 23.17 3.86
N VAL A 292 1.54 23.68 3.63
CA VAL A 292 1.03 24.89 4.27
C VAL A 292 -0.31 24.59 4.92
N ARG A 293 -0.56 25.23 6.04
CA ARG A 293 -1.83 25.19 6.76
C ARG A 293 -2.35 26.62 6.94
N PHE A 294 -3.60 26.81 6.60
CA PHE A 294 -4.34 28.03 6.85
C PHE A 294 -5.50 27.75 7.80
N SER A 295 -5.56 28.49 8.91
CA SER A 295 -6.63 28.40 9.91
C SER A 295 -7.44 29.70 9.88
N PRO A 296 -8.55 29.75 9.11
CA PRO A 296 -9.41 30.94 9.05
C PRO A 296 -10.10 31.24 10.39
N ALA A 297 -10.31 30.21 11.22
CA ALA A 297 -10.81 30.28 12.58
C ALA A 297 -10.02 29.36 13.50
N GLU A 298 -10.13 29.52 14.80
CA GLU A 298 -9.39 28.72 15.79
C GLU A 298 -9.74 27.21 15.72
N ASN A 299 -10.97 26.91 15.32
CA ASN A 299 -11.50 25.55 15.26
C ASN A 299 -11.56 24.95 13.85
N TYR A 300 -10.97 25.59 12.84
CA TYR A 300 -11.04 25.13 11.46
C TYR A 300 -9.74 25.38 10.72
N PHE A 301 -9.33 24.44 9.91
CA PHE A 301 -8.14 24.59 9.07
C PHE A 301 -8.30 23.94 7.69
N ILE A 302 -7.54 24.45 6.74
CA ILE A 302 -7.29 23.92 5.43
C ILE A 302 -5.79 23.73 5.29
N GLY A 303 -5.37 22.55 4.86
CA GLY A 303 -3.97 22.25 4.57
C GLY A 303 -3.81 21.85 3.11
N ALA A 304 -2.68 22.19 2.53
CA ALA A 304 -2.26 21.74 1.22
C ALA A 304 -0.76 21.41 1.24
N GLY A 305 -0.38 20.40 0.49
CA GLY A 305 1.02 19.97 0.41
C GLY A 305 1.39 19.38 -0.93
N VAL A 306 2.68 19.32 -1.18
CA VAL A 306 3.28 18.66 -2.32
C VAL A 306 4.49 17.87 -1.87
N LYS A 307 4.68 16.68 -2.44
CA LYS A 307 5.80 15.80 -2.17
C LYS A 307 6.37 15.28 -3.48
N TYR A 308 7.67 15.37 -3.65
CA TYR A 308 8.39 14.84 -4.79
C TYR A 308 9.19 13.60 -4.37
N PHE A 309 9.17 12.57 -5.21
CA PHE A 309 9.80 11.29 -4.96
C PHE A 309 10.82 10.97 -6.03
N TRP A 310 12.01 10.56 -5.61
CA TRP A 310 13.00 9.88 -6.44
C TRP A 310 12.88 8.39 -6.15
N LEU A 311 12.32 7.65 -7.09
CA LEU A 311 12.10 6.21 -6.95
C LEU A 311 13.42 5.46 -7.16
N GLY A 312 13.65 4.40 -6.40
CA GLY A 312 14.85 3.57 -6.51
C GLY A 312 14.89 2.79 -7.83
N ASP A 313 16.09 2.59 -8.36
CA ASP A 313 16.29 1.72 -9.52
C ASP A 313 16.05 0.25 -9.13
N ALA A 314 15.40 -0.51 -10.01
CA ALA A 314 15.05 -1.90 -9.74
C ALA A 314 15.22 -2.80 -10.96
N ASP A 315 15.65 -4.05 -10.71
CA ASP A 315 15.57 -5.13 -11.69
C ASP A 315 14.20 -5.81 -11.59
N ALA A 316 13.47 -5.90 -12.69
CA ALA A 316 12.15 -6.51 -12.71
C ALA A 316 12.20 -8.00 -13.04
N VAL A 317 11.42 -8.80 -12.32
CA VAL A 317 11.26 -10.23 -12.55
C VAL A 317 9.80 -10.64 -12.57
N THR A 318 9.51 -11.73 -13.29
CA THR A 318 8.20 -12.41 -13.25
C THR A 318 8.09 -13.29 -12.00
N GLY A 319 6.92 -13.87 -11.72
CA GLY A 319 6.74 -14.86 -10.67
C GLY A 319 7.67 -16.08 -10.80
N ALA A 320 8.02 -16.47 -12.04
CA ALA A 320 9.03 -17.51 -12.32
C ALA A 320 10.49 -17.02 -12.08
N HIS A 321 10.69 -15.79 -11.66
CA HIS A 321 11.99 -15.11 -11.51
C HIS A 321 12.76 -14.96 -12.82
N SER A 322 12.05 -14.91 -13.94
CA SER A 322 12.63 -14.55 -15.23
C SER A 322 12.81 -13.04 -15.31
N ASN A 323 13.97 -12.60 -15.81
CA ASN A 323 14.23 -11.17 -15.97
C ASN A 323 13.23 -10.56 -16.97
N ALA A 324 12.61 -9.46 -16.58
CA ALA A 324 11.61 -8.74 -17.36
C ALA A 324 12.06 -7.30 -17.71
N GLY A 325 13.24 -6.88 -17.28
CA GLY A 325 13.79 -5.56 -17.58
C GLY A 325 14.32 -4.82 -16.37
N LYS A 326 14.48 -3.52 -16.52
CA LYS A 326 14.96 -2.62 -15.47
C LYS A 326 14.12 -1.35 -15.41
N PHE A 327 13.91 -0.86 -14.21
CA PHE A 327 13.32 0.44 -13.93
C PHE A 327 14.42 1.38 -13.47
N THR A 328 14.62 2.49 -14.15
CA THR A 328 15.68 3.44 -13.84
C THR A 328 15.21 4.87 -14.02
N ASN A 329 15.72 5.77 -13.19
CA ASN A 329 15.43 7.20 -13.26
C ASN A 329 13.92 7.52 -13.21
N ASN A 330 13.21 6.84 -12.32
CA ASN A 330 11.79 7.09 -12.11
C ASN A 330 11.58 8.12 -11.01
N ASP A 331 10.55 8.93 -11.17
CA ASP A 331 10.13 9.92 -10.20
C ASP A 331 8.60 10.01 -10.14
N ALA A 332 8.10 10.56 -9.04
CA ALA A 332 6.67 10.80 -8.86
C ALA A 332 6.45 12.10 -8.09
N ILE A 333 5.26 12.66 -8.23
CA ILE A 333 4.83 13.82 -7.48
C ILE A 333 3.46 13.55 -6.88
N ALA A 334 3.29 13.86 -5.59
CA ALA A 334 2.02 13.76 -4.91
C ALA A 334 1.55 15.13 -4.42
N TYR A 335 0.24 15.34 -4.47
CA TYR A 335 -0.44 16.53 -3.95
C TYR A 335 -1.42 16.07 -2.88
N GLY A 336 -1.45 16.80 -1.77
CA GLY A 336 -2.40 16.55 -0.69
C GLY A 336 -3.24 17.78 -0.38
N LEU A 337 -4.50 17.54 -0.06
CA LEU A 337 -5.41 18.55 0.48
C LEU A 337 -6.11 17.95 1.70
N ASN A 338 -6.09 18.67 2.81
CA ASN A 338 -6.80 18.27 4.01
C ASN A 338 -7.64 19.42 4.58
N ILE A 339 -8.75 19.05 5.18
CA ILE A 339 -9.67 19.98 5.84
C ILE A 339 -9.99 19.39 7.20
N GLY A 340 -9.87 20.16 8.25
CA GLY A 340 -10.18 19.71 9.59
C GLY A 340 -10.97 20.74 10.38
N SER A 341 -11.82 20.24 11.26
CA SER A 341 -12.57 21.05 12.20
C SER A 341 -12.47 20.44 13.60
N LEU A 342 -12.25 21.29 14.59
CA LEU A 342 -12.14 20.93 15.98
C LEU A 342 -13.30 21.56 16.73
N TYR A 343 -14.22 20.74 17.19
CA TYR A 343 -15.28 21.17 18.09
C TYR A 343 -14.91 20.75 19.51
N THR A 344 -14.48 21.72 20.32
CA THR A 344 -14.22 21.47 21.73
C THR A 344 -15.49 21.74 22.52
N THR A 345 -16.11 20.71 23.04
CA THR A 345 -17.00 20.83 24.18
C THR A 345 -16.13 20.83 25.45
N ASN A 346 -15.69 22.02 25.89
CA ASN A 346 -15.00 22.30 27.16
C ASN A 346 -13.86 21.37 27.64
N PHE A 347 -13.33 20.50 26.79
CA PHE A 347 -12.17 19.65 27.09
C PHE A 347 -11.03 20.00 26.15
N THR A 348 -9.95 20.43 26.75
CA THR A 348 -8.75 20.92 26.10
C THR A 348 -8.10 19.83 25.23
N GLU A 349 -7.94 20.11 23.98
CA GLU A 349 -6.81 20.01 23.03
C GLU A 349 -7.08 19.43 21.67
N PRO A 350 -6.49 20.06 20.63
CA PRO A 350 -6.61 19.58 19.26
C PRO A 350 -5.68 18.39 18.98
N LEU A 351 -6.23 17.34 18.41
CA LEU A 351 -5.43 16.28 17.81
C LEU A 351 -4.84 16.79 16.49
N SER A 352 -3.53 16.81 16.40
CA SER A 352 -2.87 16.82 15.10
C SER A 352 -2.85 15.38 14.59
N TYR A 353 -3.71 15.05 13.66
CA TYR A 353 -3.55 13.87 12.84
C TYR A 353 -2.46 14.19 11.80
N GLN A 354 -1.36 13.47 11.85
CA GLN A 354 -0.39 13.45 10.75
C GLN A 354 -0.68 12.26 9.87
N ASP A 355 -0.94 12.55 8.61
CA ASP A 355 -1.12 11.58 7.56
C ASP A 355 0.10 10.67 7.46
N SER A 356 -0.12 9.38 7.61
CA SER A 356 0.78 8.34 7.14
C SER A 356 0.17 7.80 5.84
N ALA A 357 0.59 8.33 4.72
CA ALA A 357 0.43 7.67 3.43
C ALA A 357 1.51 6.63 3.25
#